data_c39d651b61b629924a67e29914de07d4
#
_entry.id   c39d651b61b629924a67e29914de07d4
#
_cell.length_a   1.000
_cell.length_b   1.000
_cell.length_c   1.000
_cell.angle_alpha   90.00
_cell.angle_beta   90.00
_cell.angle_gamma   90.00
#
_symmetry.space_group_name_H-M   'P 1'
#
loop_
_entity.id
_entity.type
_entity.pdbx_description
1 polymer ?
#
loop_
_entity_poly.entity_id
_entity_poly.type
_entity_poly.pdbx_seq_one_letter_code
_entity_poly.pdbx_strand_id
1 'polypeptide(L)'
;FDTFYSDRYLTTLHLFKMHDILAGIPYEHIIILANTDTYGGGGIYNSYTLTTAHHKLFAPVVVHEFGHSFGGLADEYAYDDQFVEYYYPDIEPWEQNITTKADFSSKWKDLYDQGVAGLVEGGGYQTKGVWRACEDCRMRTNDAPAFCPVCQRAIERIIRFYTEE
;
A
#
# COMPACT_ATOMS: atom_id res chain seq x y z
N PHE A 1 0.74 -10.80 18.28
CA PHE A 1 1.26 -10.02 17.16
C PHE A 1 2.23 -8.99 17.68
N ASP A 2 3.18 -8.62 16.86
CA ASP A 2 4.25 -7.71 17.20
C ASP A 2 4.01 -6.35 16.55
N THR A 3 4.79 -5.35 16.92
CA THR A 3 4.78 -4.03 16.30
C THR A 3 6.18 -3.71 15.74
N PHE A 4 6.23 -2.86 14.71
CA PHE A 4 7.47 -2.45 14.07
C PHE A 4 7.53 -0.93 13.98
N TYR A 5 8.62 -0.29 14.43
CA TYR A 5 8.83 1.15 14.56
C TYR A 5 7.90 1.85 15.56
N SER A 6 6.60 1.62 15.50
CA SER A 6 5.62 2.20 16.43
C SER A 6 4.48 1.22 16.66
N ASP A 7 3.71 1.43 17.71
CA ASP A 7 2.61 0.57 18.13
C ASP A 7 1.51 0.40 17.06
N ARG A 8 1.44 1.30 16.09
CA ARG A 8 0.45 1.25 15.00
C ARG A 8 0.84 0.32 13.83
N TYR A 9 2.13 0.02 13.66
CA TYR A 9 2.61 -0.86 12.58
C TYR A 9 2.61 -2.30 13.06
N LEU A 10 1.53 -3.02 12.76
CA LEU A 10 1.37 -4.40 13.17
C LEU A 10 2.11 -5.37 12.25
N THR A 11 2.75 -6.36 12.85
CA THR A 11 3.46 -7.42 12.13
C THR A 11 3.33 -8.76 12.86
N THR A 12 3.84 -9.82 12.27
CA THR A 12 4.10 -11.08 12.94
C THR A 12 5.47 -11.62 12.57
N LEU A 13 6.23 -12.06 13.55
CA LEU A 13 7.50 -12.77 13.38
C LEU A 13 7.30 -14.30 13.27
N HIS A 14 6.06 -14.78 13.44
CA HIS A 14 5.71 -16.19 13.44
C HIS A 14 5.23 -16.70 12.06
N LEU A 15 5.94 -16.33 10.99
CA LEU A 15 5.56 -16.67 9.61
C LEU A 15 5.43 -18.16 9.39
N PHE A 16 6.39 -18.96 9.84
CA PHE A 16 6.34 -20.42 9.71
C PHE A 16 5.08 -21.01 10.38
N LYS A 17 4.78 -20.58 11.61
CA LYS A 17 3.58 -21.03 12.32
C LYS A 17 2.30 -20.64 11.59
N MET A 18 2.25 -19.47 10.98
CA MET A 18 1.12 -19.00 10.17
C MET A 18 0.92 -19.93 8.96
N HIS A 19 1.98 -20.19 8.21
CA HIS A 19 1.92 -21.09 7.05
C HIS A 19 1.64 -22.54 7.43
N ASP A 20 2.15 -23.03 8.55
CA ASP A 20 1.85 -24.38 9.07
C ASP A 20 0.34 -24.54 9.38
N ILE A 21 -0.28 -23.50 9.97
CA ILE A 21 -1.73 -23.50 10.25
C ILE A 21 -2.55 -23.53 8.95
N LEU A 22 -2.07 -22.89 7.90
CA LEU A 22 -2.72 -22.79 6.60
C LEU A 22 -2.34 -23.95 5.65
N ALA A 23 -1.48 -24.86 6.08
CA ALA A 23 -1.04 -25.98 5.25
C ALA A 23 -2.22 -26.80 4.74
N GLY A 24 -2.30 -26.98 3.42
CA GLY A 24 -3.40 -27.70 2.76
C GLY A 24 -4.67 -26.87 2.49
N ILE A 25 -4.67 -25.59 2.83
CA ILE A 25 -5.74 -24.65 2.45
C ILE A 25 -5.24 -23.84 1.25
N PRO A 26 -5.89 -23.90 0.08
CA PRO A 26 -5.52 -23.04 -1.04
C PRO A 26 -5.90 -21.59 -0.75
N TYR A 27 -4.98 -20.66 -0.96
CA TYR A 27 -5.21 -19.23 -0.80
C TYR A 27 -4.25 -18.42 -1.69
N GLU A 28 -4.69 -17.27 -2.15
CA GLU A 28 -3.87 -16.27 -2.86
C GLU A 28 -3.44 -15.14 -1.92
N HIS A 29 -4.22 -14.88 -0.87
CA HIS A 29 -3.91 -13.82 0.08
C HIS A 29 -4.39 -14.16 1.50
N ILE A 30 -3.67 -13.65 2.51
CA ILE A 30 -3.97 -13.87 3.93
C ILE A 30 -4.37 -12.54 4.55
N ILE A 31 -5.54 -12.52 5.22
CA ILE A 31 -5.97 -11.38 6.03
C ILE A 31 -6.06 -11.84 7.48
N ILE A 32 -5.29 -11.19 8.34
CA ILE A 32 -5.22 -11.48 9.78
C ILE A 32 -5.98 -10.39 10.53
N LEU A 33 -6.99 -10.78 11.28
CA LEU A 33 -7.79 -9.89 12.11
C LEU A 33 -7.42 -10.06 13.59
N ALA A 34 -6.68 -9.10 14.14
CA ALA A 34 -6.33 -9.08 15.56
C ALA A 34 -7.55 -8.66 16.39
N ASN A 35 -7.91 -9.47 17.41
CA ASN A 35 -9.05 -9.24 18.27
C ASN A 35 -8.74 -8.17 19.32
N THR A 36 -8.66 -6.92 18.91
CA THR A 36 -8.39 -5.75 19.74
C THR A 36 -9.02 -4.50 19.13
N ASP A 37 -9.23 -3.48 19.96
CA ASP A 37 -9.71 -2.14 19.59
C ASP A 37 -8.57 -1.11 19.45
N THR A 38 -7.34 -1.50 19.70
CA THR A 38 -6.16 -0.64 19.52
C THR A 38 -5.92 -0.34 18.05
N TYR A 39 -5.74 0.94 17.70
CA TYR A 39 -5.44 1.32 16.31
C TYR A 39 -4.16 0.67 15.81
N GLY A 40 -4.22 0.05 14.63
CA GLY A 40 -3.03 -0.49 13.97
C GLY A 40 -3.36 -1.29 12.71
N GLY A 41 -2.36 -1.38 11.87
CA GLY A 41 -2.37 -2.17 10.64
C GLY A 41 -0.95 -2.45 10.14
N GLY A 42 -0.84 -3.36 9.20
CA GLY A 42 0.41 -3.68 8.49
C GLY A 42 0.12 -4.55 7.27
N GLY A 43 0.58 -4.10 6.11
CA GLY A 43 0.49 -4.81 4.84
C GLY A 43 1.87 -5.25 4.38
N ILE A 44 2.14 -6.55 4.38
CA ILE A 44 3.41 -7.10 3.92
C ILE A 44 3.22 -7.66 2.51
N TYR A 45 3.87 -7.03 1.54
CA TYR A 45 3.71 -7.37 0.14
C TYR A 45 3.92 -8.87 -0.13
N ASN A 46 2.98 -9.42 -0.90
CA ASN A 46 2.93 -10.84 -1.26
C ASN A 46 2.97 -11.81 -0.06
N SER A 47 2.49 -11.35 1.12
CA SER A 47 2.46 -12.18 2.34
C SER A 47 1.12 -12.07 3.06
N TYR A 48 0.83 -10.97 3.73
CA TYR A 48 -0.42 -10.83 4.47
C TYR A 48 -0.82 -9.38 4.69
N THR A 49 -2.12 -9.18 4.94
CA THR A 49 -2.71 -8.00 5.57
C THR A 49 -2.96 -8.30 7.04
N LEU A 50 -2.52 -7.45 7.96
CA LEU A 50 -2.83 -7.55 9.38
C LEU A 50 -3.48 -6.26 9.87
N THR A 51 -4.62 -6.35 10.56
CA THR A 51 -5.31 -5.19 11.13
C THR A 51 -6.08 -5.56 12.38
N THR A 52 -6.55 -4.56 13.12
CA THR A 52 -7.34 -4.72 14.34
C THR A 52 -8.84 -4.73 14.05
N ALA A 53 -9.57 -5.73 14.54
CA ALA A 53 -10.95 -5.98 14.13
C ALA A 53 -11.98 -5.00 14.74
N HIS A 54 -11.69 -4.39 15.90
CA HIS A 54 -12.68 -3.63 16.66
C HIS A 54 -12.42 -2.12 16.71
N HIS A 55 -11.36 -1.63 16.08
CA HIS A 55 -11.12 -0.20 16.00
C HIS A 55 -12.11 0.48 15.02
N LYS A 56 -12.57 1.69 15.35
CA LYS A 56 -13.53 2.46 14.53
C LYS A 56 -13.07 2.72 13.08
N LEU A 57 -11.76 2.72 12.84
CA LEU A 57 -11.15 2.88 11.52
C LEU A 57 -10.78 1.54 10.86
N PHE A 58 -11.34 0.41 11.32
CA PHE A 58 -11.06 -0.90 10.75
C PHE A 58 -11.23 -0.93 9.22
N ALA A 59 -12.40 -0.48 8.72
CA ALA A 59 -12.71 -0.55 7.29
C ALA A 59 -11.73 0.21 6.40
N PRO A 60 -11.37 1.49 6.65
CA PRO A 60 -10.36 2.16 5.86
C PRO A 60 -8.96 1.56 6.02
N VAL A 61 -8.58 1.12 7.23
CA VAL A 61 -7.24 0.56 7.48
C VAL A 61 -7.06 -0.78 6.78
N VAL A 62 -8.00 -1.72 6.87
CA VAL A 62 -7.86 -3.02 6.19
C VAL A 62 -7.71 -2.85 4.68
N VAL A 63 -8.43 -1.89 4.08
CA VAL A 63 -8.34 -1.60 2.63
C VAL A 63 -6.98 -0.97 2.29
N HIS A 64 -6.47 -0.06 3.12
CA HIS A 64 -5.14 0.53 2.96
C HIS A 64 -4.05 -0.54 3.01
N GLU A 65 -4.05 -1.38 4.05
CA GLU A 65 -3.05 -2.44 4.24
C GLU A 65 -3.14 -3.52 3.15
N PHE A 66 -4.34 -3.77 2.62
CA PHE A 66 -4.52 -4.62 1.44
C PHE A 66 -3.89 -3.99 0.19
N GLY A 67 -3.92 -2.67 0.07
CA GLY A 67 -3.22 -1.93 -0.98
C GLY A 67 -1.71 -2.24 -0.99
N HIS A 68 -1.08 -2.31 0.18
CA HIS A 68 0.33 -2.72 0.29
C HIS A 68 0.52 -4.21 0.02
N SER A 69 -0.18 -5.05 0.75
CA SER A 69 0.09 -6.48 0.80
C SER A 69 -0.28 -7.23 -0.48
N PHE A 70 -1.39 -6.88 -1.10
CA PHE A 70 -1.86 -7.44 -2.36
C PHE A 70 -1.46 -6.58 -3.56
N GLY A 71 -1.72 -5.27 -3.48
CA GLY A 71 -1.50 -4.33 -4.59
C GLY A 71 -0.05 -3.92 -4.82
N GLY A 72 0.86 -4.16 -3.85
CA GLY A 72 2.24 -3.69 -3.92
C GLY A 72 2.34 -2.17 -4.02
N LEU A 73 1.40 -1.45 -3.40
CA LEU A 73 1.34 0.00 -3.43
C LEU A 73 2.19 0.60 -2.30
N ALA A 74 2.83 1.72 -2.58
CA ALA A 74 3.51 2.53 -1.57
C ALA A 74 2.51 3.39 -0.79
N ASP A 75 2.92 3.85 0.40
CA ASP A 75 2.28 4.96 1.08
C ASP A 75 2.40 6.24 0.26
N GLU A 76 1.30 6.97 0.11
CA GLU A 76 1.27 8.24 -0.62
C GLU A 76 1.37 9.47 0.30
N TYR A 77 1.53 9.27 1.61
CA TYR A 77 1.76 10.36 2.55
C TYR A 77 3.25 10.68 2.72
N ALA A 78 3.52 11.90 3.15
CA ALA A 78 4.84 12.40 3.49
C ALA A 78 4.74 13.21 4.80
N TYR A 79 5.82 13.30 5.54
CA TYR A 79 5.89 14.04 6.78
C TYR A 79 6.96 15.13 6.70
N ASP A 80 6.58 16.39 6.94
CA ASP A 80 7.48 17.55 6.86
C ASP A 80 8.58 17.54 7.94
N ASP A 81 8.35 16.84 9.04
CA ASP A 81 9.27 16.72 10.18
C ASP A 81 10.20 15.49 10.08
N GLN A 82 10.01 14.66 9.08
CA GLN A 82 10.83 13.47 8.85
C GLN A 82 11.70 13.66 7.60
N PHE A 83 12.99 13.84 7.82
CA PHE A 83 13.95 13.76 6.73
C PHE A 83 14.28 12.30 6.47
N VAL A 84 13.58 11.70 5.50
CA VAL A 84 13.80 10.32 5.07
C VAL A 84 14.03 10.33 3.57
N GLU A 85 15.05 9.64 3.11
CA GLU A 85 15.36 9.49 1.69
C GLU A 85 15.39 7.99 1.36
N TYR A 86 14.21 7.46 0.99
CA TYR A 86 14.05 6.06 0.59
C TYR A 86 14.12 5.88 -0.93
N TYR A 87 13.81 6.94 -1.68
CA TYR A 87 13.73 6.92 -3.14
C TYR A 87 14.72 7.91 -3.74
N TYR A 88 15.53 7.43 -4.65
CA TYR A 88 16.59 8.21 -5.29
C TYR A 88 16.13 8.74 -6.66
N PRO A 89 16.53 9.94 -7.07
CA PRO A 89 16.00 10.61 -8.28
C PRO A 89 16.33 9.90 -9.60
N ASP A 90 17.32 9.03 -9.62
CA ASP A 90 17.78 8.27 -10.78
C ASP A 90 17.25 6.82 -10.82
N ILE A 91 16.47 6.43 -9.81
CA ILE A 91 15.88 5.09 -9.70
C ILE A 91 14.36 5.21 -9.67
N GLU A 92 13.69 4.58 -10.63
CA GLU A 92 12.22 4.50 -10.62
C GLU A 92 11.77 3.47 -9.57
N PRO A 93 10.85 3.84 -8.63
CA PRO A 93 10.27 2.89 -7.67
C PRO A 93 9.59 1.73 -8.36
N TRP A 94 9.63 0.54 -7.77
CA TRP A 94 8.88 -0.61 -8.29
C TRP A 94 7.36 -0.48 -8.02
N GLU A 95 6.97 0.23 -6.98
CA GLU A 95 5.58 0.48 -6.63
C GLU A 95 4.89 1.33 -7.71
N GLN A 96 3.70 0.92 -8.12
CA GLN A 96 3.04 1.48 -9.30
C GLN A 96 2.41 2.86 -9.07
N ASN A 97 2.18 3.27 -7.83
CA ASN A 97 1.45 4.48 -7.46
C ASN A 97 2.34 5.68 -7.09
N ILE A 98 3.66 5.49 -7.10
CA ILE A 98 4.63 6.57 -6.92
C ILE A 98 5.68 6.57 -8.03
N THR A 99 6.32 7.71 -8.27
CA THR A 99 7.38 7.87 -9.28
C THR A 99 8.40 8.89 -8.82
N THR A 100 9.68 8.66 -9.16
CA THR A 100 10.75 9.65 -9.10
C THR A 100 10.89 10.41 -10.42
N LYS A 101 10.15 10.01 -11.46
CA LYS A 101 10.24 10.45 -12.86
C LYS A 101 11.48 9.92 -13.59
N ALA A 102 12.26 9.03 -13.00
CA ALA A 102 13.39 8.39 -13.68
C ALA A 102 12.92 7.60 -14.92
N ASP A 103 11.78 6.90 -14.81
CA ASP A 103 11.06 6.30 -15.93
C ASP A 103 9.55 6.44 -15.77
N PHE A 104 9.04 7.66 -15.84
CA PHE A 104 7.61 7.92 -15.72
C PHE A 104 6.77 7.24 -16.83
N SER A 105 7.38 6.89 -17.95
CA SER A 105 6.69 6.21 -19.05
C SER A 105 6.22 4.79 -18.65
N SER A 106 6.91 4.14 -17.74
CA SER A 106 6.53 2.82 -17.20
C SER A 106 5.42 2.85 -16.14
N LYS A 107 5.04 4.05 -15.68
CA LYS A 107 4.06 4.29 -14.62
C LYS A 107 2.66 4.60 -15.18
N TRP A 108 2.15 5.78 -14.88
CA TRP A 108 0.82 6.22 -15.30
C TRP A 108 0.83 7.39 -16.28
N LYS A 109 1.91 7.51 -17.08
CA LYS A 109 2.02 8.59 -18.07
C LYS A 109 0.82 8.64 -19.02
N ASP A 110 0.31 7.49 -19.42
CA ASP A 110 -0.88 7.36 -20.25
C ASP A 110 -2.14 7.96 -19.61
N LEU A 111 -2.37 7.71 -18.30
CA LEU A 111 -3.48 8.30 -17.55
C LEU A 111 -3.26 9.82 -17.31
N TYR A 112 -2.01 10.22 -17.15
CA TYR A 112 -1.64 11.64 -17.04
C TYR A 112 -1.94 12.39 -18.35
N ASP A 113 -1.54 11.84 -19.48
CA ASP A 113 -1.78 12.44 -20.81
C ASP A 113 -3.30 12.52 -21.14
N GLN A 114 -4.10 11.61 -20.59
CA GLN A 114 -5.57 11.62 -20.69
C GLN A 114 -6.25 12.56 -19.68
N GLY A 115 -5.52 13.15 -18.75
CA GLY A 115 -6.09 14.00 -17.69
C GLY A 115 -6.84 13.24 -16.59
N VAL A 116 -6.66 11.91 -16.51
CA VAL A 116 -7.30 11.04 -15.50
C VAL A 116 -6.52 11.05 -14.18
N ALA A 117 -5.20 11.20 -14.26
CA ALA A 117 -4.31 11.25 -13.11
C ALA A 117 -3.36 12.45 -13.22
N GLY A 118 -2.92 12.98 -12.09
CA GLY A 118 -1.98 14.09 -12.01
C GLY A 118 -0.55 13.67 -11.68
N LEU A 119 0.24 14.66 -11.29
CA LEU A 119 1.57 14.54 -10.69
C LEU A 119 1.64 15.50 -9.50
N VAL A 120 1.46 14.98 -8.32
CA VAL A 120 1.47 15.72 -7.05
C VAL A 120 2.74 15.36 -6.30
N GLU A 121 3.57 16.31 -5.98
CA GLU A 121 4.81 16.06 -5.25
C GLU A 121 4.55 15.69 -3.79
N GLY A 122 5.31 14.73 -3.29
CA GLY A 122 5.21 14.14 -1.96
C GLY A 122 4.56 12.74 -2.01
N GLY A 123 5.20 11.78 -1.37
CA GLY A 123 4.80 10.38 -1.28
C GLY A 123 5.97 9.53 -0.81
N GLY A 124 5.72 8.28 -0.45
CA GLY A 124 6.79 7.40 0.03
C GLY A 124 7.53 7.96 1.25
N TYR A 125 6.82 8.64 2.13
CA TYR A 125 7.34 9.37 3.31
C TYR A 125 8.20 10.62 2.99
N GLN A 126 8.48 10.90 1.69
CA GLN A 126 9.28 12.03 1.25
C GLN A 126 8.42 13.18 0.76
N THR A 127 8.73 14.40 1.17
CA THR A 127 8.03 15.61 0.73
C THR A 127 8.50 16.10 -0.65
N LYS A 128 9.71 15.69 -1.08
CA LYS A 128 10.35 16.09 -2.31
C LYS A 128 10.93 14.91 -3.09
N GLY A 129 10.97 15.04 -4.41
CA GLY A 129 11.62 14.06 -5.29
C GLY A 129 10.81 12.80 -5.57
N VAL A 130 9.62 12.66 -4.97
CA VAL A 130 8.66 11.59 -5.23
C VAL A 130 7.31 12.20 -5.55
N TRP A 131 6.62 11.66 -6.52
CA TRP A 131 5.30 12.12 -6.96
C TRP A 131 4.28 10.98 -6.88
N ARG A 132 3.04 11.35 -6.57
CA ARG A 132 1.85 10.50 -6.58
C ARG A 132 0.84 10.99 -7.59
N ALA A 133 -0.17 10.18 -7.87
CA ALA A 133 -1.12 10.45 -8.96
C ALA A 133 -2.21 11.46 -8.61
N CYS A 134 -2.62 11.56 -7.36
CA CYS A 134 -3.77 12.34 -6.92
C CYS A 134 -3.51 13.03 -5.58
N GLU A 135 -4.26 14.10 -5.30
CA GLU A 135 -4.27 14.72 -3.97
C GLU A 135 -4.86 13.80 -2.92
N ASP A 136 -5.88 13.03 -3.28
CA ASP A 136 -6.63 12.19 -2.36
C ASP A 136 -6.66 10.74 -2.83
N CYS A 137 -6.25 9.83 -1.97
CA CYS A 137 -6.19 8.40 -2.23
C CYS A 137 -6.23 7.61 -0.93
N ARG A 138 -6.79 6.39 -0.93
CA ARG A 138 -6.74 5.46 0.20
C ARG A 138 -5.31 5.19 0.67
N MET A 139 -4.33 5.18 -0.22
CA MET A 139 -2.91 5.01 0.15
C MET A 139 -2.29 6.24 0.80
N ARG A 140 -3.01 7.36 0.86
CA ARG A 140 -2.56 8.58 1.53
C ARG A 140 -3.26 8.84 2.86
N THR A 141 -4.58 8.61 2.92
CA THR A 141 -5.38 8.93 4.10
C THR A 141 -6.56 7.99 4.27
N ASN A 142 -6.92 7.73 5.53
CA ASN A 142 -8.11 6.98 5.88
C ASN A 142 -9.43 7.71 5.56
N ASP A 143 -9.38 9.02 5.31
CA ASP A 143 -10.56 9.81 4.96
C ASP A 143 -10.92 9.72 3.48
N ALA A 144 -9.96 9.36 2.62
CA ALA A 144 -10.23 9.15 1.20
C ALA A 144 -11.25 8.01 1.00
N PRO A 145 -12.27 8.18 0.16
CA PRO A 145 -13.34 7.19 0.00
C PRO A 145 -12.88 5.93 -0.75
N ALA A 146 -11.84 6.05 -1.58
CA ALA A 146 -11.37 4.97 -2.45
C ALA A 146 -9.89 5.11 -2.82
N PHE A 147 -9.36 4.10 -3.48
CA PHE A 147 -8.11 4.19 -4.21
C PHE A 147 -8.23 5.14 -5.41
N CYS A 148 -7.17 5.88 -5.72
CA CYS A 148 -7.09 6.68 -6.94
C CYS A 148 -7.04 5.79 -8.21
N PRO A 149 -7.28 6.34 -9.42
CA PRO A 149 -7.29 5.56 -10.65
C PRO A 149 -6.02 4.74 -10.92
N VAL A 150 -4.86 5.25 -10.50
CA VAL A 150 -3.58 4.54 -10.66
C VAL A 150 -3.50 3.34 -9.74
N CYS A 151 -3.87 3.51 -8.46
CA CYS A 151 -3.92 2.41 -7.49
C CYS A 151 -4.96 1.35 -7.88
N GLN A 152 -6.14 1.76 -8.36
CA GLN A 152 -7.17 0.84 -8.88
C GLN A 152 -6.62 0.01 -10.03
N ARG A 153 -5.97 0.63 -11.01
CA ARG A 153 -5.36 -0.05 -12.15
C ARG A 153 -4.30 -1.06 -11.73
N ALA A 154 -3.47 -0.71 -10.74
CA ALA A 154 -2.44 -1.63 -10.23
C ALA A 154 -3.07 -2.87 -9.59
N ILE A 155 -4.08 -2.69 -8.74
CA ILE A 155 -4.83 -3.80 -8.11
C ILE A 155 -5.55 -4.62 -9.18
N GLU A 156 -6.23 -4.00 -10.14
CA GLU A 156 -6.94 -4.70 -11.21
C GLU A 156 -6.02 -5.59 -12.05
N ARG A 157 -4.81 -5.13 -12.35
CA ARG A 157 -3.81 -5.94 -13.07
C ARG A 157 -3.46 -7.22 -12.33
N ILE A 158 -3.33 -7.15 -11.00
CA ILE A 158 -3.05 -8.33 -10.18
C ILE A 158 -4.27 -9.26 -10.11
N ILE A 159 -5.48 -8.70 -9.97
CA ILE A 159 -6.71 -9.50 -10.02
C ILE A 159 -6.79 -10.26 -11.34
N ARG A 160 -6.59 -9.58 -12.47
CA ARG A 160 -6.60 -10.22 -13.80
C ARG A 160 -5.54 -11.31 -13.92
N PHE A 161 -4.34 -11.09 -13.40
CA PHE A 161 -3.29 -12.12 -13.39
C PHE A 161 -3.72 -13.42 -12.70
N TYR A 162 -4.55 -13.32 -11.64
CA TYR A 162 -5.05 -14.51 -10.93
C TYR A 162 -6.35 -15.08 -11.53
N THR A 163 -7.10 -14.33 -12.32
CA THR A 163 -8.45 -14.71 -12.76
C THR A 163 -8.62 -14.90 -14.27
N GLU A 164 -7.71 -14.35 -15.07
CA GLU A 164 -7.73 -14.53 -16.54
C GLU A 164 -6.82 -15.71 -16.92
N GLU A 165 -7.39 -16.69 -17.62
CA GLU A 165 -6.69 -17.85 -18.18
C GLU A 165 -5.88 -17.49 -19.45
#